data_26966d21e7d97f093087cb9093cfa313
#
_entry.id   26966d21e7d97f093087cb9093cfa313
#
_cell.length_a   1.000
_cell.length_b   1.000
_cell.length_c   1.000
_cell.angle_alpha   90.00
_cell.angle_beta   90.00
_cell.angle_gamma   90.00
#
_symmetry.space_group_name_H-M   'P 1'
#
loop_
_entity.id
_entity.type
_entity.pdbx_description
1 polymer ?
#
loop_
_entity_poly.entity_id
_entity_poly.type
_entity_poly.pdbx_seq_one_letter_code
_entity_poly.pdbx_strand_id
1 'polypeptide(L)'
;MAYSGTVSQTTFNTRRVIEHAARRCKMPAQSLSAEHVDIANDLLYLLLSDLANQGAPLWCVQKSIYPLYEGVNYITTFSGTVDILNANLRWMQEVTGDNTTTATSRVTEFDTPSSVTTVGLRWSGPSSPVEFARSDDGVTWTIIQSEVPSAANGEWSWYDLGSVVAANFFRVRATSGTLDFSQIYLGTNPTEIPLARMNRDDYTNLPNKAFQSNRPLQYWLDRQSLSPVMNLWPVPNAAAEVMQVVVWAHRHIMDVGTMTQEIEVPQRWYETIVAMLAAKLAMEFIEVDAQMVPMLDAKAQQTLYMAQQEERDKSPINIAPAIGAYTK
;
A
#
# COMPACT_ATOMS: atom_id res chain seq x y z
N MET A 1 15.21 -17.53 31.00
CA MET A 1 14.28 -18.60 30.59
C MET A 1 14.03 -18.47 29.11
N ALA A 2 14.19 -19.53 28.35
CA ALA A 2 13.88 -19.54 26.92
C ALA A 2 12.38 -19.87 26.77
N TYR A 3 11.62 -19.02 26.08
CA TYR A 3 10.23 -19.29 25.74
C TYR A 3 10.19 -20.19 24.50
N SER A 4 9.27 -21.17 24.48
CA SER A 4 9.01 -21.97 23.29
C SER A 4 8.02 -21.23 22.40
N GLY A 5 8.36 -21.02 21.15
CA GLY A 5 7.50 -20.35 20.18
C GLY A 5 8.03 -19.00 19.69
N THR A 6 7.34 -18.47 18.72
CA THR A 6 7.68 -17.23 18.02
C THR A 6 6.58 -16.20 18.20
N VAL A 7 6.92 -14.92 18.16
CA VAL A 7 5.93 -13.83 18.28
C VAL A 7 5.24 -13.63 16.92
N SER A 8 3.90 -13.73 16.90
CA SER A 8 3.05 -13.42 15.74
C SER A 8 3.36 -14.20 14.45
N GLN A 9 3.95 -15.38 14.55
CA GLN A 9 4.25 -16.27 13.41
C GLN A 9 3.23 -17.40 13.25
N THR A 10 2.30 -17.56 14.21
CA THR A 10 1.24 -18.56 14.09
C THR A 10 0.11 -17.98 13.25
N THR A 11 -0.13 -18.56 12.09
CA THR A 11 -1.18 -18.18 11.16
C THR A 11 -2.23 -19.28 11.06
N PHE A 12 -3.44 -18.90 10.68
CA PHE A 12 -4.53 -19.82 10.39
C PHE A 12 -4.84 -19.78 8.90
N ASN A 13 -4.80 -20.95 8.27
CA ASN A 13 -5.35 -21.08 6.92
C ASN A 13 -6.90 -21.09 6.97
N THR A 14 -7.51 -20.83 5.84
CA THR A 14 -8.96 -20.77 5.68
C THR A 14 -9.67 -21.98 6.27
N ARG A 15 -9.16 -23.18 5.99
CA ARG A 15 -9.72 -24.43 6.51
C ARG A 15 -9.75 -24.48 8.03
N ARG A 16 -8.66 -24.12 8.70
CA ARG A 16 -8.60 -24.11 10.18
C ARG A 16 -9.60 -23.12 10.78
N VAL A 17 -9.79 -21.95 10.16
CA VAL A 17 -10.77 -20.96 10.61
C VAL A 17 -12.18 -21.54 10.53
N ILE A 18 -12.53 -22.16 9.41
CA ILE A 18 -13.84 -22.81 9.20
C ILE A 18 -14.04 -23.95 10.19
N GLU A 19 -13.06 -24.83 10.36
CA GLU A 19 -13.15 -25.95 11.33
C GLU A 19 -13.32 -25.46 12.77
N HIS A 20 -12.65 -24.37 13.16
CA HIS A 20 -12.83 -23.79 14.49
C HIS A 20 -14.20 -23.14 14.66
N ALA A 21 -14.72 -22.47 13.66
CA ALA A 21 -16.07 -21.90 13.69
C ALA A 21 -17.15 -22.99 13.79
N ALA A 22 -17.03 -24.06 12.99
CA ALA A 22 -17.93 -25.20 13.03
C ALA A 22 -17.94 -25.91 14.40
N ARG A 23 -16.75 -26.09 15.03
CA ARG A 23 -16.67 -26.66 16.38
C ARG A 23 -17.41 -25.82 17.42
N ARG A 24 -17.46 -24.50 17.28
CA ARG A 24 -18.28 -23.64 18.17
C ARG A 24 -19.76 -23.87 17.99
N CYS A 25 -20.17 -24.25 16.79
CA CYS A 25 -21.52 -24.69 16.47
C CYS A 25 -21.79 -26.15 16.89
N LYS A 26 -20.89 -26.80 17.64
CA LYS A 26 -20.92 -28.22 18.02
C LYS A 26 -20.86 -29.20 16.84
N MET A 27 -20.42 -28.75 15.68
CA MET A 27 -20.17 -29.58 14.51
C MET A 27 -18.69 -30.01 14.46
N PRO A 28 -18.38 -31.30 14.60
CA PRO A 28 -17.02 -31.77 14.46
C PRO A 28 -16.56 -31.67 12.99
N ALA A 29 -15.27 -31.45 12.75
CA ALA A 29 -14.71 -31.31 11.41
C ALA A 29 -15.03 -32.50 10.46
N GLN A 30 -15.23 -33.69 11.01
CA GLN A 30 -15.58 -34.90 10.26
C GLN A 30 -17.03 -34.91 9.74
N SER A 31 -17.93 -34.13 10.32
CA SER A 31 -19.34 -34.01 9.87
C SER A 31 -19.54 -32.90 8.82
N LEU A 32 -18.53 -32.13 8.51
CA LEU A 32 -18.61 -31.10 7.47
C LEU A 32 -18.65 -31.76 6.08
N SER A 33 -19.76 -31.61 5.38
CA SER A 33 -19.87 -31.94 3.96
C SER A 33 -19.13 -30.92 3.10
N ALA A 34 -18.92 -31.23 1.82
CA ALA A 34 -18.38 -30.26 0.86
C ALA A 34 -19.27 -29.01 0.77
N GLU A 35 -20.59 -29.18 0.79
CA GLU A 35 -21.57 -28.09 0.78
C GLU A 35 -21.41 -27.16 1.99
N HIS A 36 -21.25 -27.73 3.21
CA HIS A 36 -20.99 -26.93 4.41
C HIS A 36 -19.70 -26.11 4.31
N VAL A 37 -18.66 -26.67 3.66
CA VAL A 37 -17.39 -25.95 3.47
C VAL A 37 -17.56 -24.82 2.46
N ASP A 38 -18.30 -25.02 1.39
CA ASP A 38 -18.57 -23.99 0.37
C ASP A 38 -19.39 -22.84 0.97
N ILE A 39 -20.48 -23.13 1.70
CA ILE A 39 -21.25 -22.13 2.42
C ILE A 39 -20.39 -21.37 3.42
N ALA A 40 -19.55 -22.06 4.18
CA ALA A 40 -18.67 -21.43 5.16
C ALA A 40 -17.62 -20.51 4.51
N ASN A 41 -17.14 -20.86 3.32
CA ASN A 41 -16.22 -20.05 2.55
C ASN A 41 -16.89 -18.75 2.06
N ASP A 42 -18.11 -18.87 1.53
CA ASP A 42 -18.89 -17.71 1.09
C ASP A 42 -19.23 -16.78 2.26
N LEU A 43 -19.62 -17.34 3.40
CA LEU A 43 -19.87 -16.56 4.61
C LEU A 43 -18.60 -15.88 5.16
N LEU A 44 -17.46 -16.53 5.05
CA LEU A 44 -16.18 -15.92 5.45
C LEU A 44 -15.84 -14.74 4.53
N TYR A 45 -16.05 -14.88 3.22
CA TYR A 45 -15.88 -13.78 2.26
C TYR A 45 -16.81 -12.60 2.60
N LEU A 46 -18.11 -12.86 2.79
CA LEU A 46 -19.08 -11.83 3.16
C LEU A 46 -18.73 -11.15 4.49
N LEU A 47 -18.21 -11.91 5.45
CA LEU A 47 -17.78 -11.40 6.74
C LEU A 47 -16.58 -10.44 6.61
N LEU A 48 -15.56 -10.81 5.82
CA LEU A 48 -14.40 -9.95 5.58
C LEU A 48 -14.80 -8.67 4.83
N SER A 49 -15.71 -8.78 3.85
CA SER A 49 -16.26 -7.62 3.14
C SER A 49 -17.04 -6.68 4.07
N ASP A 50 -17.84 -7.24 5.00
CA ASP A 50 -18.59 -6.46 5.99
C ASP A 50 -17.65 -5.72 6.96
N LEU A 51 -16.61 -6.37 7.44
CA LEU A 51 -15.59 -5.75 8.28
C LEU A 51 -14.89 -4.56 7.59
N ALA A 52 -14.64 -4.67 6.29
CA ALA A 52 -14.06 -3.56 5.51
C ALA A 52 -15.00 -2.34 5.47
N ASN A 53 -16.32 -2.54 5.55
CA ASN A 53 -17.32 -1.46 5.56
C ASN A 53 -17.53 -0.83 6.95
N GLN A 54 -17.22 -1.53 8.04
CA GLN A 54 -17.44 -1.06 9.41
C GLN A 54 -16.41 -0.04 9.92
N GLY A 55 -15.37 0.20 9.19
CA GLY A 55 -14.30 1.12 9.52
C GLY A 55 -12.96 0.58 9.05
N ALA A 56 -11.99 1.45 8.90
CA ALA A 56 -10.69 1.06 8.38
C ALA A 56 -9.91 0.22 9.40
N PRO A 57 -9.79 -1.11 9.23
CA PRO A 57 -8.82 -1.86 10.00
C PRO A 57 -7.42 -1.29 9.70
N LEU A 58 -6.64 -0.98 10.73
CA LEU A 58 -5.33 -0.31 10.53
C LEU A 58 -4.36 -1.12 9.67
N TRP A 59 -4.47 -2.44 9.64
CA TRP A 59 -3.65 -3.29 8.76
C TRP A 59 -4.04 -3.22 7.28
N CYS A 60 -5.21 -2.67 6.96
CA CYS A 60 -5.65 -2.44 5.58
C CYS A 60 -5.26 -1.06 5.05
N VAL A 61 -4.51 -0.26 5.82
CA VAL A 61 -3.96 1.00 5.35
C VAL A 61 -2.63 0.74 4.65
N GLN A 62 -2.61 1.03 3.35
CA GLN A 62 -1.44 0.81 2.51
C GLN A 62 -0.89 2.14 2.00
N LYS A 63 0.44 2.29 2.10
CA LYS A 63 1.17 3.39 1.46
C LYS A 63 1.50 3.00 0.02
N SER A 64 1.20 3.89 -0.93
CA SER A 64 1.56 3.74 -2.33
C SER A 64 2.15 5.04 -2.87
N ILE A 65 3.09 4.92 -3.80
CA ILE A 65 3.78 6.05 -4.40
C ILE A 65 3.51 6.00 -5.90
N TYR A 66 3.01 7.09 -6.45
CA TYR A 66 2.66 7.20 -7.86
C TYR A 66 3.50 8.28 -8.53
N PRO A 67 4.07 8.00 -9.70
CA PRO A 67 4.73 9.00 -10.51
C PRO A 67 3.73 10.02 -11.07
N LEU A 68 4.22 11.20 -11.39
CA LEU A 68 3.47 12.20 -12.13
C LEU A 68 3.99 12.28 -13.57
N TYR A 69 3.09 12.57 -14.49
CA TYR A 69 3.40 12.76 -15.91
C TYR A 69 2.79 14.05 -16.41
N GLU A 70 3.53 14.75 -17.30
CA GLU A 70 3.06 15.97 -17.92
C GLU A 70 1.71 15.77 -18.63
N GLY A 71 0.76 16.67 -18.36
CA GLY A 71 -0.56 16.66 -19.00
C GLY A 71 -1.51 15.57 -18.49
N VAL A 72 -1.06 14.68 -17.61
CA VAL A 72 -1.91 13.62 -17.03
C VAL A 72 -2.49 14.11 -15.71
N ASN A 73 -3.82 14.26 -15.66
CA ASN A 73 -4.53 14.78 -14.48
C ASN A 73 -5.16 13.68 -13.62
N TYR A 74 -4.85 12.42 -13.85
CA TYR A 74 -5.43 11.32 -13.09
C TYR A 74 -4.38 10.27 -12.71
N ILE A 75 -4.62 9.62 -11.60
CA ILE A 75 -3.88 8.44 -11.12
C ILE A 75 -4.90 7.35 -10.85
N THR A 76 -4.74 6.21 -11.51
CA THR A 76 -5.50 5.00 -11.16
C THR A 76 -4.87 4.39 -9.92
N THR A 77 -5.63 4.32 -8.83
CA THR A 77 -5.14 3.71 -7.59
C THR A 77 -5.10 2.18 -7.74
N PHE A 78 -4.41 1.51 -6.84
CA PHE A 78 -4.36 0.04 -6.87
C PHE A 78 -5.75 -0.57 -6.67
N SER A 79 -5.94 -1.76 -7.22
CA SER A 79 -7.21 -2.50 -7.11
C SER A 79 -7.55 -2.79 -5.66
N GLY A 80 -8.83 -2.64 -5.30
CA GLY A 80 -9.30 -2.82 -3.93
C GLY A 80 -9.18 -1.58 -3.03
N THR A 81 -8.70 -0.44 -3.54
CA THR A 81 -8.74 0.83 -2.80
C THR A 81 -10.19 1.23 -2.51
N VAL A 82 -10.49 1.47 -1.25
CA VAL A 82 -11.82 1.95 -0.80
C VAL A 82 -11.85 3.47 -0.70
N ASP A 83 -10.85 4.04 -0.03
CA ASP A 83 -10.72 5.48 0.16
C ASP A 83 -9.27 5.90 0.36
N ILE A 84 -8.99 7.17 0.10
CA ILE A 84 -7.70 7.81 0.38
C ILE A 84 -7.81 8.53 1.72
N LEU A 85 -7.01 8.13 2.68
CA LEU A 85 -6.94 8.76 3.99
C LEU A 85 -6.10 10.04 3.94
N ASN A 86 -4.92 9.95 3.34
CA ASN A 86 -4.00 11.06 3.15
C ASN A 86 -3.33 10.95 1.79
N ALA A 87 -3.12 12.09 1.15
CA ALA A 87 -2.32 12.20 -0.06
C ALA A 87 -1.35 13.37 0.07
N ASN A 88 -0.09 13.13 -0.20
CA ASN A 88 0.98 14.12 -0.15
C ASN A 88 1.68 14.19 -1.50
N LEU A 89 2.09 15.39 -1.88
CA LEU A 89 3.02 15.59 -2.96
C LEU A 89 4.43 15.51 -2.38
N ARG A 90 5.23 14.57 -2.87
CA ARG A 90 6.64 14.42 -2.50
C ARG A 90 7.51 15.03 -3.57
N TRP A 91 8.41 15.87 -3.15
CA TRP A 91 9.52 16.38 -3.97
C TRP A 91 10.86 16.18 -3.25
N MET A 92 11.92 16.15 -4.00
CA MET A 92 13.26 15.89 -3.50
C MET A 92 14.22 16.90 -4.07
N GLN A 93 15.30 17.16 -3.35
CA GLN A 93 16.41 17.90 -3.90
C GLN A 93 17.20 16.98 -4.83
N GLU A 94 17.43 17.40 -6.07
CA GLU A 94 18.26 16.65 -7.01
C GLU A 94 19.74 16.73 -6.60
N VAL A 95 20.39 15.56 -6.63
CA VAL A 95 21.85 15.46 -6.45
C VAL A 95 22.45 15.27 -7.83
N THR A 96 23.27 16.23 -8.25
CA THR A 96 23.91 16.24 -9.55
C THR A 96 25.40 15.91 -9.44
N GLY A 97 26.00 15.38 -10.49
CA GLY A 97 27.40 15.05 -10.58
C GLY A 97 27.76 14.66 -12.00
N ASP A 98 29.04 14.36 -12.22
CA ASP A 98 29.57 13.92 -13.51
C ASP A 98 29.16 12.48 -13.80
N ASN A 99 28.62 12.26 -14.99
CA ASN A 99 28.06 10.98 -15.35
C ASN A 99 28.86 10.21 -16.37
N THR A 100 29.28 9.01 -16.02
CA THR A 100 29.90 8.06 -16.95
C THR A 100 28.87 6.93 -17.23
N THR A 101 28.47 6.80 -18.49
CA THR A 101 27.46 5.82 -18.91
C THR A 101 28.07 4.74 -19.79
N THR A 102 27.80 3.50 -19.51
CA THR A 102 28.06 2.30 -20.33
C THR A 102 26.75 1.65 -20.74
N ALA A 103 26.79 0.61 -21.58
CA ALA A 103 25.61 -0.14 -21.97
C ALA A 103 24.86 -0.80 -20.79
N THR A 104 25.58 -1.09 -19.70
CA THR A 104 25.04 -1.83 -18.55
C THR A 104 25.04 -1.04 -17.25
N SER A 105 25.67 0.12 -17.20
CA SER A 105 25.77 0.91 -15.97
C SER A 105 25.88 2.41 -16.22
N ARG A 106 25.40 3.18 -15.26
CA ARG A 106 25.68 4.61 -15.12
C ARG A 106 26.29 4.86 -13.75
N VAL A 107 27.42 5.53 -13.75
CA VAL A 107 28.16 6.01 -12.57
C VAL A 107 28.04 7.52 -12.52
N THR A 108 27.62 8.04 -11.38
CA THR A 108 27.60 9.47 -11.09
C THR A 108 28.69 9.73 -10.06
N GLU A 109 29.66 10.60 -10.39
CA GLU A 109 30.69 11.10 -9.49
C GLU A 109 30.26 12.46 -8.93
N PHE A 110 30.33 12.62 -7.63
CA PHE A 110 29.93 13.86 -6.95
C PHE A 110 31.14 14.68 -6.56
N ASP A 111 31.08 16.00 -6.76
CA ASP A 111 32.12 16.95 -6.33
C ASP A 111 32.40 16.92 -4.83
N THR A 112 31.35 16.62 -4.06
CA THR A 112 31.41 16.43 -2.61
C THR A 112 30.61 15.18 -2.22
N PRO A 113 31.01 14.46 -1.16
CA PRO A 113 30.27 13.28 -0.73
C PRO A 113 28.78 13.59 -0.52
N SER A 114 27.93 12.90 -1.25
CA SER A 114 26.49 13.16 -1.30
C SER A 114 25.69 11.91 -0.92
N SER A 115 24.55 12.13 -0.27
CA SER A 115 23.63 11.06 0.09
C SER A 115 22.50 11.00 -0.92
N VAL A 116 22.29 9.82 -1.52
CA VAL A 116 21.14 9.54 -2.40
C VAL A 116 20.17 8.69 -1.61
N THR A 117 18.95 9.21 -1.41
CA THR A 117 17.89 8.51 -0.67
C THR A 117 16.82 7.93 -1.57
N THR A 118 16.68 8.49 -2.79
CA THR A 118 15.67 8.07 -3.75
C THR A 118 16.25 8.10 -5.15
N VAL A 119 15.94 7.08 -5.95
CA VAL A 119 16.34 6.99 -7.36
C VAL A 119 15.09 6.89 -8.22
N GLY A 120 14.99 7.74 -9.25
CA GLY A 120 14.02 7.66 -10.32
C GLY A 120 14.69 7.25 -11.62
N LEU A 121 14.13 6.27 -12.31
CA LEU A 121 14.55 5.83 -13.64
C LEU A 121 13.38 5.94 -14.60
N ARG A 122 13.51 6.76 -15.65
CA ARG A 122 12.54 6.82 -16.75
C ARG A 122 13.03 5.95 -17.88
N TRP A 123 12.29 4.90 -18.15
CA TRP A 123 12.71 3.89 -19.12
C TRP A 123 12.50 4.35 -20.56
N SER A 124 13.45 4.05 -21.43
CA SER A 124 13.37 4.28 -22.88
C SER A 124 13.16 2.99 -23.68
N GLY A 125 13.00 1.89 -22.96
CA GLY A 125 12.75 0.53 -23.46
C GLY A 125 12.14 -0.34 -22.36
N PRO A 126 12.12 -1.66 -22.52
CA PRO A 126 11.71 -2.58 -21.45
C PRO A 126 12.62 -2.42 -20.23
N SER A 127 12.03 -2.39 -19.05
CA SER A 127 12.80 -2.31 -17.80
C SER A 127 13.66 -3.57 -17.59
N SER A 128 14.85 -3.36 -17.04
CA SER A 128 15.80 -4.43 -16.70
C SER A 128 16.02 -4.51 -15.19
N PRO A 129 16.33 -5.69 -14.61
CA PRO A 129 16.73 -5.78 -13.23
C PRO A 129 17.93 -4.89 -12.94
N VAL A 130 17.84 -4.08 -11.90
CA VAL A 130 18.86 -3.07 -11.56
C VAL A 130 19.42 -3.27 -10.16
N GLU A 131 20.65 -2.83 -10.00
CA GLU A 131 21.39 -2.78 -8.74
C GLU A 131 21.86 -1.35 -8.49
N PHE A 132 21.62 -0.87 -7.30
CA PHE A 132 22.11 0.41 -6.80
C PHE A 132 23.31 0.19 -5.89
N ALA A 133 24.41 0.87 -6.14
CA ALA A 133 25.63 0.74 -5.35
C ALA A 133 26.29 2.10 -5.13
N ARG A 134 27.05 2.22 -4.05
CA ARG A 134 27.85 3.39 -3.72
C ARG A 134 29.32 3.03 -3.59
N SER A 135 30.19 4.03 -3.76
CA SER A 135 31.62 3.89 -3.58
C SER A 135 32.25 5.20 -3.13
N ASP A 136 33.36 5.13 -2.39
CA ASP A 136 34.13 6.30 -1.99
C ASP A 136 35.38 6.49 -2.91
N ASP A 137 35.82 5.43 -3.61
CA ASP A 137 37.04 5.39 -4.43
C ASP A 137 36.74 5.13 -5.93
N GLY A 138 35.49 4.89 -6.31
CA GLY A 138 35.08 4.53 -7.67
C GLY A 138 35.44 3.10 -8.12
N VAL A 139 36.13 2.33 -7.27
CA VAL A 139 36.66 1.00 -7.58
C VAL A 139 35.94 -0.05 -6.75
N THR A 140 35.85 0.16 -5.44
CA THR A 140 35.20 -0.74 -4.50
C THR A 140 33.74 -0.37 -4.29
N TRP A 141 32.81 -1.25 -4.66
CA TRP A 141 31.38 -0.97 -4.66
C TRP A 141 30.64 -1.70 -3.55
N THR A 142 29.88 -0.96 -2.79
CA THR A 142 28.93 -1.53 -1.80
C THR A 142 27.53 -1.47 -2.37
N ILE A 143 26.89 -2.64 -2.56
CA ILE A 143 25.51 -2.73 -3.02
C ILE A 143 24.58 -2.24 -1.92
N ILE A 144 23.64 -1.35 -2.28
CA ILE A 144 22.61 -0.81 -1.40
C ILE A 144 21.34 -1.64 -1.53
N GLN A 145 20.89 -1.86 -2.79
CA GLN A 145 19.62 -2.46 -3.10
C GLN A 145 19.62 -3.05 -4.50
N SER A 146 18.84 -4.09 -4.72
CA SER A 146 18.61 -4.69 -6.04
C SER A 146 17.12 -4.78 -6.28
N GLU A 147 16.67 -4.42 -7.49
CA GLU A 147 15.26 -4.33 -7.86
C GLU A 147 14.98 -4.96 -9.21
N VAL A 148 13.76 -5.49 -9.34
CA VAL A 148 13.25 -6.01 -10.61
C VAL A 148 12.05 -5.15 -11.01
N PRO A 149 12.27 -4.06 -11.76
CA PRO A 149 11.20 -3.17 -12.17
C PRO A 149 10.27 -3.84 -13.18
N SER A 150 9.02 -3.39 -13.19
CA SER A 150 8.01 -3.75 -14.18
C SER A 150 7.43 -2.48 -14.78
N ALA A 151 8.23 -1.73 -15.50
CA ALA A 151 7.84 -0.47 -16.12
C ALA A 151 7.93 -0.59 -17.64
N ALA A 152 7.00 0.05 -18.33
CA ALA A 152 6.98 0.15 -19.78
C ALA A 152 7.85 1.34 -20.25
N ASN A 153 8.03 1.44 -21.57
CA ASN A 153 8.71 2.56 -22.18
C ASN A 153 8.01 3.89 -21.87
N GLY A 154 8.78 4.86 -21.40
CA GLY A 154 8.32 6.18 -20.98
C GLY A 154 7.86 6.27 -19.52
N GLU A 155 7.76 5.15 -18.83
CA GLU A 155 7.33 5.12 -17.43
C GLU A 155 8.49 5.31 -16.46
N TRP A 156 8.16 5.91 -15.31
CA TRP A 156 9.07 6.06 -14.19
C TRP A 156 9.02 4.85 -13.27
N SER A 157 10.19 4.40 -12.82
CA SER A 157 10.34 3.53 -11.65
C SER A 157 11.05 4.31 -10.56
N TRP A 158 10.43 4.36 -9.37
CA TRP A 158 10.97 5.08 -8.22
C TRP A 158 11.31 4.12 -7.09
N TYR A 159 12.49 4.33 -6.48
CA TYR A 159 13.05 3.48 -5.44
C TYR A 159 13.49 4.31 -4.25
N ASP A 160 12.94 4.03 -3.09
CA ASP A 160 13.41 4.59 -1.82
C ASP A 160 14.54 3.71 -1.27
N LEU A 161 15.74 4.24 -1.18
CA LEU A 161 16.94 3.50 -0.73
C LEU A 161 17.12 3.51 0.81
N GLY A 162 16.18 4.10 1.54
CA GLY A 162 16.28 4.25 2.99
C GLY A 162 17.35 5.24 3.41
N SER A 163 18.06 4.98 4.50
CA SER A 163 19.16 5.83 4.95
C SER A 163 20.45 5.42 4.25
N VAL A 164 20.93 6.25 3.35
CA VAL A 164 22.19 6.03 2.63
C VAL A 164 23.28 6.94 3.18
N VAL A 165 24.41 6.36 3.52
CA VAL A 165 25.60 7.11 3.93
C VAL A 165 26.15 7.87 2.72
N ALA A 166 26.59 9.11 2.91
CA ALA A 166 27.21 9.91 1.86
C ALA A 166 28.41 9.17 1.23
N ALA A 167 28.51 9.27 -0.09
CA ALA A 167 29.59 8.67 -0.88
C ALA A 167 30.00 9.59 -2.03
N ASN A 168 31.20 9.39 -2.57
CA ASN A 168 31.68 10.15 -3.71
C ASN A 168 31.12 9.66 -5.04
N PHE A 169 30.74 8.39 -5.13
CA PHE A 169 30.21 7.76 -6.33
C PHE A 169 28.92 7.01 -6.07
N PHE A 170 27.99 7.12 -7.01
CA PHE A 170 26.75 6.34 -7.03
C PHE A 170 26.61 5.62 -8.38
N ARG A 171 26.25 4.35 -8.36
CA ARG A 171 26.10 3.54 -9.56
C ARG A 171 24.72 2.90 -9.64
N VAL A 172 24.11 3.02 -10.83
CA VAL A 172 23.00 2.20 -11.27
C VAL A 172 23.53 1.20 -12.30
N ARG A 173 23.32 -0.08 -12.10
CA ARG A 173 23.79 -1.15 -12.98
C ARG A 173 22.64 -2.11 -13.31
N ALA A 174 22.47 -2.47 -14.59
CA ALA A 174 21.66 -3.59 -14.97
C ALA A 174 22.34 -4.91 -14.57
N THR A 175 21.65 -5.79 -13.88
CA THR A 175 22.18 -7.10 -13.50
C THR A 175 22.02 -8.14 -14.60
N SER A 176 21.14 -7.85 -15.58
CA SER A 176 20.98 -8.62 -16.83
C SER A 176 20.54 -7.69 -17.94
N GLY A 177 21.00 -7.94 -19.16
CA GLY A 177 20.65 -7.13 -20.33
C GLY A 177 21.35 -5.77 -20.38
N THR A 178 20.71 -4.79 -20.99
CA THR A 178 21.16 -3.40 -21.13
C THR A 178 20.39 -2.49 -20.17
N LEU A 179 20.98 -1.35 -19.84
CA LEU A 179 20.35 -0.33 -19.01
C LEU A 179 19.79 0.79 -19.91
N ASP A 180 18.53 0.63 -20.34
CA ASP A 180 17.87 1.52 -21.28
C ASP A 180 16.94 2.48 -20.55
N PHE A 181 17.44 3.67 -20.22
CA PHE A 181 16.64 4.74 -19.64
C PHE A 181 16.90 6.08 -20.34
N SER A 182 15.86 6.92 -20.45
CA SER A 182 15.93 8.26 -21.01
C SER A 182 16.38 9.28 -19.96
N GLN A 183 16.05 9.07 -18.69
CA GLN A 183 16.34 9.99 -17.61
C GLN A 183 16.61 9.24 -16.31
N ILE A 184 17.56 9.74 -15.52
CA ILE A 184 17.78 9.33 -14.14
C ILE A 184 17.59 10.56 -13.24
N TYR A 185 17.01 10.35 -12.09
CA TYR A 185 16.88 11.34 -11.04
C TYR A 185 17.45 10.77 -9.74
N LEU A 186 18.44 11.44 -9.18
CA LEU A 186 19.03 11.11 -7.89
C LEU A 186 18.52 12.11 -6.87
N GLY A 187 17.68 11.67 -5.95
CA GLY A 187 17.03 12.54 -4.97
C GLY A 187 17.59 12.39 -3.57
N THR A 188 17.61 13.50 -2.84
CA THR A 188 17.90 13.55 -1.41
C THR A 188 16.86 14.41 -0.68
N ASN A 189 16.80 14.30 0.65
CA ASN A 189 15.93 15.12 1.50
C ASN A 189 14.47 15.16 1.03
N PRO A 190 13.76 14.01 0.96
CA PRO A 190 12.38 13.99 0.52
C PRO A 190 11.51 14.85 1.45
N THR A 191 10.75 15.77 0.87
CA THR A 191 9.82 16.65 1.57
C THR A 191 8.41 16.36 1.06
N GLU A 192 7.47 16.17 1.96
CA GLU A 192 6.07 15.86 1.63
C GLU A 192 5.16 17.05 2.00
N ILE A 193 4.33 17.48 1.06
CA ILE A 193 3.36 18.58 1.22
C ILE A 193 1.96 17.97 1.03
N PRO A 194 1.02 18.15 1.98
CA PRO A 194 -0.31 17.57 1.85
C PRO A 194 -1.07 18.16 0.67
N LEU A 195 -1.77 17.29 -0.07
CA LEU A 195 -2.73 17.65 -1.10
C LEU A 195 -4.11 17.81 -0.47
N ALA A 196 -4.82 18.89 -0.78
CA ALA A 196 -6.15 19.12 -0.26
C ALA A 196 -7.18 18.25 -1.01
N ARG A 197 -8.04 17.56 -0.26
CA ARG A 197 -9.14 16.79 -0.85
C ARG A 197 -10.28 17.68 -1.25
N MET A 198 -10.75 17.54 -2.50
CA MET A 198 -11.97 18.19 -3.01
C MET A 198 -13.15 17.22 -2.97
N ASN A 199 -14.34 17.77 -2.84
CA ASN A 199 -15.56 17.03 -3.13
C ASN A 199 -15.86 17.01 -4.64
N ARG A 200 -16.84 16.21 -5.05
CA ARG A 200 -17.24 16.09 -6.45
C ARG A 200 -17.70 17.42 -7.06
N ASP A 201 -18.51 18.19 -6.31
CA ASP A 201 -19.12 19.41 -6.82
C ASP A 201 -18.07 20.51 -7.01
N ASP A 202 -17.11 20.63 -6.10
CA ASP A 202 -15.98 21.55 -6.26
C ASP A 202 -15.16 21.21 -7.49
N TYR A 203 -14.86 19.92 -7.71
CA TYR A 203 -14.12 19.49 -8.89
C TYR A 203 -14.90 19.73 -10.19
N THR A 204 -16.22 19.45 -10.21
CA THR A 204 -17.04 19.65 -11.42
C THR A 204 -17.20 21.12 -11.77
N ASN A 205 -17.21 22.00 -10.77
CA ASN A 205 -17.33 23.45 -10.92
C ASN A 205 -16.03 24.17 -11.29
N LEU A 206 -14.89 23.45 -11.36
CA LEU A 206 -13.63 24.06 -11.80
C LEU A 206 -13.78 24.62 -13.23
N PRO A 207 -13.50 25.90 -13.44
CA PRO A 207 -13.68 26.55 -14.74
C PRO A 207 -12.73 26.03 -15.81
N ASN A 208 -11.53 25.65 -15.42
CA ASN A 208 -10.52 25.07 -16.31
C ASN A 208 -9.87 23.84 -15.67
N LYS A 209 -10.33 22.64 -16.05
CA LYS A 209 -9.79 21.37 -15.59
C LYS A 209 -8.45 21.00 -16.22
N ALA A 210 -8.09 21.63 -17.34
CA ALA A 210 -6.82 21.42 -18.05
C ALA A 210 -5.76 22.45 -17.68
N PHE A 211 -6.00 23.28 -16.67
CA PHE A 211 -5.01 24.25 -16.19
C PHE A 211 -3.78 23.53 -15.64
N GLN A 212 -2.63 23.80 -16.25
CA GLN A 212 -1.36 23.18 -15.85
C GLN A 212 -0.58 24.06 -14.87
N SER A 213 0.10 23.40 -13.94
CA SER A 213 1.00 24.06 -12.98
C SER A 213 2.20 23.16 -12.66
N ASN A 214 3.23 23.76 -12.04
CA ASN A 214 4.44 23.06 -11.58
C ASN A 214 4.16 21.99 -10.52
N ARG A 215 2.98 22.04 -9.89
CA ARG A 215 2.56 21.04 -8.90
C ARG A 215 1.04 20.96 -8.79
N PRO A 216 0.48 19.78 -8.60
CA PRO A 216 -0.89 19.64 -8.15
C PRO A 216 -1.03 20.15 -6.70
N LEU A 217 -2.18 20.71 -6.36
CA LEU A 217 -2.48 21.22 -5.01
C LEU A 217 -3.62 20.47 -4.37
N GLN A 218 -4.53 19.96 -5.18
CA GLN A 218 -5.78 19.35 -4.73
C GLN A 218 -6.05 18.08 -5.52
N TYR A 219 -6.90 17.21 -4.95
CA TYR A 219 -7.36 16.02 -5.64
C TYR A 219 -8.83 15.73 -5.33
N TRP A 220 -9.49 15.09 -6.28
CA TRP A 220 -10.79 14.47 -6.11
C TRP A 220 -10.70 12.97 -6.38
N LEU A 221 -11.27 12.15 -5.47
CA LEU A 221 -11.32 10.71 -5.63
C LEU A 221 -12.66 10.30 -6.25
N ASP A 222 -12.60 9.79 -7.48
CA ASP A 222 -13.72 9.13 -8.14
C ASP A 222 -13.73 7.65 -7.75
N ARG A 223 -14.71 7.28 -6.92
CA ARG A 223 -14.84 5.92 -6.40
C ARG A 223 -15.48 5.00 -7.43
N GLN A 224 -14.67 4.42 -8.28
CA GLN A 224 -15.09 3.38 -9.22
C GLN A 224 -15.03 2.00 -8.58
N SER A 225 -15.76 1.02 -9.14
CA SER A 225 -15.97 -0.28 -8.50
C SER A 225 -14.69 -1.13 -8.34
N LEU A 226 -13.73 -1.03 -9.27
CA LEU A 226 -12.51 -1.85 -9.23
C LEU A 226 -11.30 -1.06 -8.75
N SER A 227 -11.02 0.05 -9.39
CA SER A 227 -9.87 0.87 -9.09
C SER A 227 -10.30 2.34 -9.09
N PRO A 228 -10.46 2.96 -7.93
CA PRO A 228 -10.76 4.38 -7.86
C PRO A 228 -9.74 5.23 -8.59
N VAL A 229 -10.20 6.33 -9.16
CA VAL A 229 -9.37 7.27 -9.91
C VAL A 229 -9.19 8.54 -9.09
N MET A 230 -7.96 8.89 -8.80
CA MET A 230 -7.59 10.13 -8.15
C MET A 230 -7.36 11.20 -9.21
N ASN A 231 -8.25 12.17 -9.32
CA ASN A 231 -8.11 13.30 -10.24
C ASN A 231 -7.36 14.44 -9.58
N LEU A 232 -6.30 14.90 -10.19
CA LEU A 232 -5.42 15.95 -9.69
C LEU A 232 -5.77 17.32 -10.29
N TRP A 233 -5.64 18.36 -9.50
CA TRP A 233 -5.76 19.73 -9.96
C TRP A 233 -4.83 20.68 -9.18
N PRO A 234 -4.09 21.60 -9.86
CA PRO A 234 -3.88 21.69 -11.32
C PRO A 234 -3.23 20.46 -11.93
N VAL A 235 -3.33 20.36 -13.27
CA VAL A 235 -2.69 19.27 -14.03
C VAL A 235 -1.17 19.43 -13.95
N PRO A 236 -0.39 18.38 -13.69
CA PRO A 236 1.07 18.42 -13.70
C PRO A 236 1.63 18.91 -15.03
N ASN A 237 2.60 19.81 -15.01
CA ASN A 237 3.43 20.13 -16.18
C ASN A 237 4.75 19.36 -16.14
N ALA A 238 5.66 19.59 -17.10
CA ALA A 238 6.96 18.92 -17.19
C ALA A 238 7.81 19.06 -15.91
N ALA A 239 7.73 20.18 -15.19
CA ALA A 239 8.49 20.36 -13.95
C ALA A 239 7.98 19.45 -12.79
N ALA A 240 6.75 18.99 -12.87
CA ALA A 240 6.18 18.09 -11.88
C ALA A 240 6.56 16.61 -12.08
N GLU A 241 7.11 16.22 -13.22
CA GLU A 241 7.45 14.82 -13.53
C GLU A 241 8.47 14.19 -12.57
N VAL A 242 9.30 15.01 -11.93
CA VAL A 242 10.28 14.56 -10.92
C VAL A 242 9.67 14.49 -9.50
N MET A 243 8.39 14.79 -9.36
CA MET A 243 7.66 14.68 -8.12
C MET A 243 6.85 13.38 -8.09
N GLN A 244 6.38 13.01 -6.90
CA GLN A 244 5.58 11.82 -6.67
C GLN A 244 4.35 12.16 -5.84
N VAL A 245 3.28 11.41 -6.03
CA VAL A 245 2.14 11.44 -5.12
C VAL A 245 2.24 10.24 -4.19
N VAL A 246 2.37 10.52 -2.89
CA VAL A 246 2.36 9.53 -1.82
C VAL A 246 0.97 9.45 -1.27
N VAL A 247 0.35 8.28 -1.38
CA VAL A 247 -1.03 8.04 -0.97
C VAL A 247 -1.05 7.01 0.16
N TRP A 248 -1.74 7.34 1.24
CA TRP A 248 -2.13 6.39 2.27
C TRP A 248 -3.59 6.06 2.04
N ALA A 249 -3.86 4.86 1.55
CA ALA A 249 -5.19 4.42 1.16
C ALA A 249 -5.67 3.27 2.04
N HIS A 250 -6.94 3.31 2.37
CA HIS A 250 -7.66 2.17 2.92
C HIS A 250 -8.06 1.24 1.77
N ARG A 251 -7.74 -0.04 1.88
CA ARG A 251 -8.12 -1.07 0.91
C ARG A 251 -9.00 -2.14 1.52
N HIS A 252 -9.68 -2.88 0.68
CA HIS A 252 -10.36 -4.10 1.11
C HIS A 252 -9.35 -5.11 1.69
N ILE A 253 -9.82 -5.91 2.63
CA ILE A 253 -9.12 -7.13 3.06
C ILE A 253 -9.04 -8.05 1.83
N MET A 254 -7.93 -8.75 1.65
CA MET A 254 -7.79 -9.69 0.53
C MET A 254 -8.85 -10.77 0.60
N ASP A 255 -9.35 -11.14 -0.58
CA ASP A 255 -10.35 -12.20 -0.71
C ASP A 255 -9.82 -13.52 -0.14
N VAL A 256 -10.76 -14.35 0.32
CA VAL A 256 -10.47 -15.70 0.74
C VAL A 256 -10.04 -16.50 -0.48
N GLY A 257 -8.81 -16.97 -0.47
CA GLY A 257 -8.27 -17.80 -1.54
C GLY A 257 -8.65 -19.29 -1.37
N THR A 258 -7.71 -20.17 -1.61
CA THR A 258 -7.88 -21.61 -1.42
C THR A 258 -7.90 -21.98 0.06
N MET A 259 -8.45 -23.17 0.40
CA MET A 259 -8.52 -23.69 1.77
C MET A 259 -7.17 -23.81 2.49
N THR A 260 -6.08 -23.87 1.72
CA THR A 260 -4.71 -23.98 2.25
C THR A 260 -4.02 -22.62 2.43
N GLN A 261 -4.56 -21.57 1.83
CA GLN A 261 -4.03 -20.21 1.97
C GLN A 261 -4.42 -19.59 3.31
N GLU A 262 -3.56 -18.71 3.77
CA GLU A 262 -3.79 -17.94 4.98
C GLU A 262 -4.75 -16.77 4.69
N ILE A 263 -5.58 -16.43 5.67
CA ILE A 263 -6.40 -15.22 5.60
C ILE A 263 -5.56 -14.00 6.01
N GLU A 264 -5.77 -12.89 5.35
CA GLU A 264 -5.08 -11.62 5.66
C GLU A 264 -5.70 -10.95 6.89
N VAL A 265 -5.48 -11.54 8.05
CA VAL A 265 -6.00 -11.03 9.32
C VAL A 265 -4.92 -11.13 10.39
N PRO A 266 -4.65 -10.07 11.17
CA PRO A 266 -3.70 -10.13 12.28
C PRO A 266 -4.10 -11.18 13.33
N GLN A 267 -3.12 -11.77 13.99
CA GLN A 267 -3.34 -12.81 14.99
C GLN A 267 -4.35 -12.41 16.08
N ARG A 268 -4.35 -11.15 16.50
CA ARG A 268 -5.27 -10.61 17.50
C ARG A 268 -6.75 -10.63 17.09
N TRP A 269 -7.02 -10.74 15.78
CA TRP A 269 -8.38 -10.79 15.23
C TRP A 269 -8.91 -12.21 14.98
N TYR A 270 -8.07 -13.26 15.04
CA TYR A 270 -8.54 -14.63 14.75
C TYR A 270 -9.69 -15.06 15.62
N GLU A 271 -9.67 -14.74 16.93
CA GLU A 271 -10.76 -15.07 17.83
C GLU A 271 -12.07 -14.40 17.40
N THR A 272 -12.02 -13.15 16.98
CA THR A 272 -13.17 -12.39 16.49
C THR A 272 -13.71 -12.98 15.20
N ILE A 273 -12.84 -13.24 14.21
CA ILE A 273 -13.26 -13.84 12.93
C ILE A 273 -13.92 -15.21 13.15
N VAL A 274 -13.33 -16.06 13.97
CA VAL A 274 -13.91 -17.39 14.28
C VAL A 274 -15.24 -17.27 15.02
N ALA A 275 -15.39 -16.31 15.93
CA ALA A 275 -16.65 -16.09 16.64
C ALA A 275 -17.75 -15.56 15.71
N MET A 276 -17.44 -14.59 14.87
CA MET A 276 -18.37 -14.01 13.91
C MET A 276 -18.79 -15.03 12.84
N LEU A 277 -17.84 -15.80 12.32
CA LEU A 277 -18.14 -16.87 11.37
C LEU A 277 -19.03 -17.93 12.01
N ALA A 278 -18.77 -18.33 13.25
CA ALA A 278 -19.61 -19.29 13.96
C ALA A 278 -21.05 -18.78 14.14
N ALA A 279 -21.23 -17.49 14.45
CA ALA A 279 -22.56 -16.90 14.54
C ALA A 279 -23.31 -16.92 13.20
N LYS A 280 -22.62 -16.61 12.08
CA LYS A 280 -23.20 -16.67 10.73
C LYS A 280 -23.53 -18.14 10.33
N LEU A 281 -22.61 -19.08 10.56
CA LEU A 281 -22.84 -20.52 10.29
C LEU A 281 -24.04 -21.06 11.07
N ALA A 282 -24.22 -20.64 12.33
CA ALA A 282 -25.32 -21.07 13.15
C ALA A 282 -26.72 -20.63 12.65
N MET A 283 -26.78 -19.60 11.81
CA MET A 283 -27.98 -19.12 11.17
C MET A 283 -28.34 -19.91 9.90
N GLU A 284 -27.34 -20.46 9.23
CA GLU A 284 -27.51 -21.13 7.93
C GLU A 284 -27.51 -22.67 8.04
N PHE A 285 -26.82 -23.23 9.01
CA PHE A 285 -26.75 -24.68 9.19
C PHE A 285 -27.98 -25.18 10.00
N ILE A 286 -28.76 -26.04 9.37
CA ILE A 286 -29.99 -26.62 9.95
C ILE A 286 -29.68 -27.53 11.16
N GLU A 287 -28.50 -28.11 11.18
CA GLU A 287 -28.05 -29.03 12.25
C GLU A 287 -27.68 -28.29 13.54
N VAL A 288 -27.55 -26.96 13.50
CA VAL A 288 -27.23 -26.18 14.70
C VAL A 288 -28.48 -25.87 15.50
N ASP A 289 -28.41 -26.13 16.80
CA ASP A 289 -29.52 -25.84 17.71
C ASP A 289 -29.82 -24.32 17.73
N ALA A 290 -31.05 -23.95 17.39
CA ALA A 290 -31.52 -22.57 17.37
C ALA A 290 -31.31 -21.81 18.70
N GLN A 291 -31.26 -22.52 19.83
CA GLN A 291 -30.97 -21.90 21.14
C GLN A 291 -29.52 -21.42 21.28
N MET A 292 -28.60 -21.92 20.45
CA MET A 292 -27.19 -21.48 20.45
C MET A 292 -26.98 -20.18 19.69
N VAL A 293 -27.84 -19.84 18.74
CA VAL A 293 -27.67 -18.65 17.88
C VAL A 293 -27.52 -17.36 18.69
N PRO A 294 -28.41 -17.04 19.67
CA PRO A 294 -28.23 -15.80 20.44
C PRO A 294 -26.93 -15.76 21.25
N MET A 295 -26.50 -16.93 21.76
CA MET A 295 -25.24 -17.01 22.54
C MET A 295 -24.02 -16.80 21.66
N LEU A 296 -23.99 -17.38 20.47
CA LEU A 296 -22.90 -17.20 19.51
C LEU A 296 -22.85 -15.78 19.00
N ASP A 297 -24.02 -15.17 18.71
CA ASP A 297 -24.07 -13.77 18.29
C ASP A 297 -23.58 -12.81 19.39
N ALA A 298 -24.05 -12.99 20.64
CA ALA A 298 -23.56 -12.19 21.76
C ALA A 298 -22.04 -12.32 21.95
N LYS A 299 -21.48 -13.52 21.77
CA LYS A 299 -20.04 -13.73 21.81
C LYS A 299 -19.32 -13.07 20.65
N ALA A 300 -19.86 -13.12 19.45
CA ALA A 300 -19.32 -12.45 18.27
C ALA A 300 -19.26 -10.93 18.48
N GLN A 301 -20.36 -10.32 18.93
CA GLN A 301 -20.42 -8.89 19.24
C GLN A 301 -19.42 -8.48 20.33
N GLN A 302 -19.31 -9.28 21.40
CA GLN A 302 -18.34 -9.02 22.47
C GLN A 302 -16.90 -9.02 21.95
N THR A 303 -16.52 -10.04 21.15
CA THR A 303 -15.16 -10.15 20.62
C THR A 303 -14.87 -9.07 19.60
N LEU A 304 -15.84 -8.70 18.76
CA LEU A 304 -15.74 -7.59 17.81
C LEU A 304 -15.47 -6.27 18.53
N TYR A 305 -16.27 -5.99 19.57
CA TYR A 305 -16.07 -4.77 20.37
C TYR A 305 -14.67 -4.69 20.98
N MET A 306 -14.17 -5.79 21.53
CA MET A 306 -12.81 -5.86 22.10
C MET A 306 -11.74 -5.64 21.05
N ALA A 307 -11.87 -6.25 19.86
CA ALA A 307 -10.94 -6.08 18.76
C ALA A 307 -10.92 -4.64 18.23
N GLN A 308 -12.08 -4.02 18.07
CA GLN A 308 -12.20 -2.61 17.66
C GLN A 308 -11.62 -1.63 18.69
N GLN A 309 -11.73 -1.92 20.00
CA GLN A 309 -11.10 -1.10 21.03
C GLN A 309 -9.57 -1.16 20.96
N GLU A 310 -9.01 -2.32 20.64
CA GLU A 310 -7.55 -2.50 20.50
C GLU A 310 -7.03 -1.84 19.23
N GLU A 311 -7.84 -1.80 18.15
CA GLU A 311 -7.48 -1.24 16.84
C GLU A 311 -7.54 0.29 16.79
N ARG A 312 -8.05 0.96 17.82
CA ARG A 312 -8.12 2.42 17.84
C ARG A 312 -6.71 3.03 17.80
N ASP A 313 -6.57 4.05 16.95
CA ASP A 313 -5.39 4.90 17.01
C ASP A 313 -5.32 5.60 18.39
N LYS A 314 -4.26 5.31 19.12
CA LYS A 314 -4.01 5.86 20.46
C LYS A 314 -3.24 7.19 20.42
N SER A 315 -3.01 7.73 19.23
CA SER A 315 -2.32 9.01 19.06
C SER A 315 -3.15 10.16 19.66
N PRO A 316 -2.54 11.12 20.35
CA PRO A 316 -3.25 12.29 20.83
C PRO A 316 -3.79 13.10 19.65
N ILE A 317 -5.07 13.45 19.70
CA ILE A 317 -5.69 14.32 18.68
C ILE A 317 -5.21 15.74 18.93
N ASN A 318 -4.27 16.22 18.14
CA ASN A 318 -3.88 17.62 18.13
C ASN A 318 -4.77 18.36 17.12
N ILE A 319 -5.72 19.13 17.61
CA ILE A 319 -6.51 20.03 16.77
C ILE A 319 -5.67 21.29 16.54
N ALA A 320 -4.90 21.32 15.47
CA ALA A 320 -4.22 22.51 15.01
C ALA A 320 -4.97 23.05 13.77
N PRO A 321 -5.19 24.36 13.65
CA PRO A 321 -5.74 24.92 12.42
C PRO A 321 -4.77 24.62 11.26
N ALA A 322 -5.31 24.14 10.13
CA ALA A 322 -4.53 23.88 8.92
C ALA A 322 -4.13 25.19 8.25
N ILE A 323 -3.26 25.96 8.90
CA ILE A 323 -2.77 27.25 8.39
C ILE A 323 -1.64 27.13 7.37
N GLY A 324 -1.13 25.92 7.11
CA GLY A 324 -0.05 25.67 6.15
C GLY A 324 -0.35 26.12 4.71
N ALA A 325 -1.62 26.24 4.34
CA ALA A 325 -2.04 26.82 3.05
C ALA A 325 -1.94 28.35 2.99
N TYR A 326 -1.84 29.03 4.13
CA TYR A 326 -1.84 30.49 4.26
C TYR A 326 -0.49 31.08 4.68
N THR A 327 0.44 30.24 5.12
CA THR A 327 1.81 30.67 5.43
C THR A 327 2.71 30.38 4.22
N LYS A 328 3.15 31.44 3.57
CA LYS A 328 4.17 31.37 2.50
C LYS A 328 5.54 31.11 3.11
#